data_af4b5c64b551cea4dcfffcb412e94831
#
_entry.id   af4b5c64b551cea4dcfffcb412e94831
#
_cell.length_a   1.000
_cell.length_b   1.000
_cell.length_c   1.000
_cell.angle_alpha   90.00
_cell.angle_beta   90.00
_cell.angle_gamma   90.00
#
_symmetry.space_group_name_H-M   'P 1'
#
loop_
_entity.id
_entity.type
_entity.pdbx_description
1 polymer ?
#
loop_
_entity_poly.entity_id
_entity_poly.type
_entity_poly.pdbx_seq_one_letter_code
_entity_poly.pdbx_strand_id
1 'polypeptide(L)'
;MRYFEFQPEGVENCSVKAYVQTCGFSNEMQDRLLPAMIICPGGGYGMVSDREGEPVAKEYFSAGYHVFVLTYSVGERAKNFEPLCQLAATMAHVRKYADEWRIAKDKIAVSGFSAGGHLACSLGTLYNEDKFLKVWNRDDDIRPNAMVLCYPVITADEYAHKGSIKNVSGSEEGTEEYSWFGLNNHVDSTTPPTFLWHTASDTCVPVENSLSMAKALSAEKVPFELHIMPEGPHGMSTCTKEVGSDDAYVGRWVEWSVAWLAKVFGFEK
;
A
#
# COMPACT_ATOMS: atom_id res chain seq x y z
N MET A 1 17.87 4.97 14.79
CA MET A 1 16.71 4.12 14.43
C MET A 1 16.19 3.46 15.69
N ARG A 2 14.88 3.55 15.93
CA ARG A 2 14.16 2.77 16.94
C ARG A 2 13.35 1.70 16.19
N TYR A 3 13.50 0.44 16.58
CA TYR A 3 12.72 -0.69 16.08
C TYR A 3 11.87 -1.26 17.20
N PHE A 4 10.60 -1.54 16.91
CA PHE A 4 9.68 -2.25 17.79
C PHE A 4 8.55 -2.88 16.98
N GLU A 5 7.81 -3.78 17.59
CA GLU A 5 6.61 -4.37 17.01
C GLU A 5 5.40 -4.03 17.87
N PHE A 6 4.24 -3.87 17.23
CA PHE A 6 2.98 -3.63 17.91
C PHE A 6 1.81 -4.28 17.15
N GLN A 7 0.74 -4.50 17.88
CA GLN A 7 -0.57 -4.83 17.31
C GLN A 7 -1.45 -3.58 17.42
N PRO A 8 -2.07 -3.12 16.33
CA PRO A 8 -2.99 -1.98 16.37
C PRO A 8 -4.21 -2.26 17.26
N GLU A 9 -4.74 -1.22 17.89
CA GLU A 9 -5.89 -1.35 18.80
C GLU A 9 -7.17 -1.76 18.04
N GLY A 10 -7.95 -2.67 18.63
CA GLY A 10 -9.27 -3.08 18.14
C GLY A 10 -9.28 -4.04 16.97
N VAL A 11 -8.12 -4.60 16.61
CA VAL A 11 -7.98 -5.67 15.62
C VAL A 11 -7.07 -6.77 16.16
N GLU A 12 -7.22 -7.98 15.62
CA GLU A 12 -6.46 -9.17 16.01
C GLU A 12 -5.75 -9.77 14.80
N ASN A 13 -4.89 -10.77 15.03
CA ASN A 13 -4.25 -11.58 13.99
C ASN A 13 -3.41 -10.77 13.00
N CYS A 14 -2.87 -9.66 13.44
CA CYS A 14 -1.95 -8.84 12.67
C CYS A 14 -0.81 -8.33 13.57
N SER A 15 0.29 -7.93 12.96
CA SER A 15 1.39 -7.27 13.64
C SER A 15 2.00 -6.21 12.72
N VAL A 16 2.60 -5.19 13.31
CA VAL A 16 3.28 -4.12 12.60
C VAL A 16 4.72 -4.02 13.09
N LYS A 17 5.67 -4.20 12.17
CA LYS A 17 7.09 -3.88 12.42
C LYS A 17 7.31 -2.40 12.16
N ALA A 18 7.73 -1.67 13.18
CA ALA A 18 7.95 -0.23 13.12
C ALA A 18 9.44 0.11 13.08
N TYR A 19 9.83 0.89 12.09
CA TYR A 19 11.16 1.46 11.90
C TYR A 19 11.04 2.97 12.01
N VAL A 20 11.31 3.51 13.20
CA VAL A 20 11.13 4.92 13.49
C VAL A 20 12.46 5.65 13.44
N GLN A 21 12.54 6.74 12.68
CA GLN A 21 13.70 7.63 12.63
C GLN A 21 13.95 8.22 14.02
N THR A 22 15.20 8.20 14.46
CA THR A 22 15.62 9.00 15.61
C THR A 22 16.05 10.36 15.11
N CYS A 23 15.67 11.41 15.81
CA CYS A 23 15.97 12.78 15.41
C CYS A 23 17.46 12.98 15.14
N GLY A 24 17.77 13.83 14.17
CA GLY A 24 19.13 14.15 13.77
C GLY A 24 19.94 14.82 14.86
N PHE A 25 21.25 14.81 14.68
CA PHE A 25 22.23 15.41 15.61
C PHE A 25 22.30 16.94 15.54
N SER A 26 21.60 17.60 14.57
CA SER A 26 21.54 19.06 14.47
C SER A 26 20.26 19.60 15.10
N ASN A 27 20.32 20.79 15.68
CA ASN A 27 19.16 21.47 16.28
C ASN A 27 18.03 21.71 15.26
N GLU A 28 18.36 21.95 14.00
CA GLU A 28 17.39 22.15 12.92
C GLU A 28 16.58 20.87 12.58
N MET A 29 17.17 19.69 12.82
CA MET A 29 16.51 18.42 12.60
C MET A 29 15.67 17.94 13.80
N GLN A 30 15.89 18.53 14.98
CA GLN A 30 15.19 18.11 16.19
C GLN A 30 13.70 18.46 16.16
N ASP A 31 13.28 19.49 15.41
CA ASP A 31 11.89 19.95 15.34
C ASP A 31 11.17 19.54 14.04
N ARG A 32 11.87 18.88 13.12
CA ARG A 32 11.30 18.47 11.84
C ARG A 32 10.39 17.26 12.02
N LEU A 33 9.13 17.38 11.55
CA LEU A 33 8.23 16.24 11.39
C LEU A 33 8.56 15.50 10.07
N LEU A 34 8.62 14.18 10.12
CA LEU A 34 8.96 13.34 8.98
C LEU A 34 7.72 12.63 8.42
N PRO A 35 7.70 12.30 7.13
CA PRO A 35 6.62 11.49 6.56
C PRO A 35 6.69 10.04 7.04
N ALA A 36 5.58 9.32 6.84
CA ALA A 36 5.51 7.89 7.13
C ALA A 36 5.04 7.08 5.92
N MET A 37 5.49 5.82 5.87
CA MET A 37 5.09 4.83 4.88
C MET A 37 4.59 3.58 5.60
N ILE A 38 3.35 3.15 5.30
CA ILE A 38 2.82 1.86 5.73
C ILE A 38 2.94 0.91 4.52
N ILE A 39 3.58 -0.25 4.71
CA ILE A 39 3.84 -1.22 3.66
C ILE A 39 2.95 -2.45 3.85
N CYS A 40 2.24 -2.82 2.78
CA CYS A 40 1.43 -4.02 2.67
C CYS A 40 2.10 -4.99 1.69
N PRO A 41 2.85 -6.00 2.14
CA PRO A 41 3.44 -7.00 1.26
C PRO A 41 2.38 -7.81 0.51
N GLY A 42 2.74 -8.40 -0.63
CA GLY A 42 1.85 -9.25 -1.42
C GLY A 42 1.72 -10.67 -0.89
N GLY A 43 1.23 -11.56 -1.74
CA GLY A 43 1.07 -13.00 -1.42
C GLY A 43 -0.33 -13.53 -1.70
N GLY A 44 -1.12 -12.91 -2.59
CA GLY A 44 -2.40 -13.42 -3.07
C GLY A 44 -3.50 -13.49 -1.99
N TYR A 45 -3.34 -12.80 -0.86
CA TYR A 45 -4.14 -13.00 0.35
C TYR A 45 -4.09 -14.45 0.91
N GLY A 46 -3.15 -15.26 0.43
CA GLY A 46 -2.89 -16.61 0.95
C GLY A 46 -1.68 -16.67 1.88
N MET A 47 -0.79 -15.71 1.77
CA MET A 47 0.40 -15.53 2.59
C MET A 47 0.81 -14.04 2.60
N VAL A 48 1.82 -13.69 3.41
CA VAL A 48 2.48 -12.38 3.40
C VAL A 48 3.93 -12.58 2.93
N SER A 49 4.36 -11.85 1.91
CA SER A 49 5.66 -11.99 1.25
C SER A 49 6.75 -11.23 2.00
N ASP A 50 7.71 -11.93 2.61
CA ASP A 50 8.83 -11.30 3.30
C ASP A 50 9.70 -10.43 2.37
N ARG A 51 9.78 -10.78 1.08
CA ARG A 51 10.57 -10.03 0.08
C ARG A 51 10.05 -8.62 -0.16
N GLU A 52 8.79 -8.36 0.12
CA GLU A 52 8.09 -7.09 -0.08
C GLU A 52 7.88 -6.31 1.23
N GLY A 53 8.43 -6.81 2.32
CA GLY A 53 8.39 -6.20 3.65
C GLY A 53 9.66 -5.41 3.99
N GLU A 54 10.58 -6.05 4.71
CA GLU A 54 11.80 -5.40 5.20
C GLU A 54 12.73 -4.86 4.11
N PRO A 55 12.96 -5.53 2.96
CA PRO A 55 13.76 -4.94 1.89
C PRO A 55 13.22 -3.59 1.41
N VAL A 56 11.91 -3.49 1.23
CA VAL A 56 11.25 -2.22 0.85
C VAL A 56 11.31 -1.20 1.98
N ALA A 57 11.15 -1.64 3.23
CA ALA A 57 11.26 -0.76 4.39
C ALA A 57 12.61 -0.06 4.48
N LYS A 58 13.70 -0.75 4.14
CA LYS A 58 15.06 -0.17 4.12
C LYS A 58 15.16 0.99 3.14
N GLU A 59 14.55 0.89 1.96
CA GLU A 59 14.57 1.93 0.93
C GLU A 59 13.87 3.20 1.41
N TYR A 60 12.63 3.12 1.86
CA TYR A 60 11.90 4.28 2.36
C TYR A 60 12.49 4.83 3.66
N PHE A 61 13.00 3.96 4.54
CA PHE A 61 13.70 4.41 5.73
C PHE A 61 14.94 5.21 5.37
N SER A 62 15.73 4.75 4.41
CA SER A 62 16.92 5.46 3.93
C SER A 62 16.56 6.77 3.24
N ALA A 63 15.37 6.89 2.67
CA ALA A 63 14.81 8.11 2.11
C ALA A 63 14.23 9.09 3.15
N GLY A 64 14.29 8.76 4.45
CA GLY A 64 13.90 9.66 5.55
C GLY A 64 12.48 9.46 6.08
N TYR A 65 11.80 8.39 5.69
CA TYR A 65 10.46 8.06 6.19
C TYR A 65 10.53 7.27 7.50
N HIS A 66 9.52 7.43 8.36
CA HIS A 66 9.16 6.37 9.30
C HIS A 66 8.49 5.26 8.52
N VAL A 67 8.79 3.99 8.83
CA VAL A 67 8.25 2.88 8.06
C VAL A 67 7.58 1.85 8.97
N PHE A 68 6.41 1.39 8.51
CA PHE A 68 5.58 0.43 9.21
C PHE A 68 5.25 -0.71 8.25
N VAL A 69 5.67 -1.94 8.55
CA VAL A 69 5.39 -3.11 7.72
C VAL A 69 4.28 -3.92 8.38
N LEU A 70 3.14 -4.00 7.70
CA LEU A 70 1.97 -4.73 8.20
C LEU A 70 2.01 -6.21 7.80
N THR A 71 1.96 -7.10 8.77
CA THR A 71 1.57 -8.49 8.58
C THR A 71 0.08 -8.59 8.86
N TYR A 72 -0.72 -8.85 7.83
CA TYR A 72 -2.17 -8.88 7.88
C TYR A 72 -2.74 -10.30 7.74
N SER A 73 -4.02 -10.48 8.04
CA SER A 73 -4.72 -11.75 7.95
C SER A 73 -4.80 -12.27 6.52
N VAL A 74 -4.58 -13.57 6.35
CA VAL A 74 -4.55 -14.26 5.05
C VAL A 74 -5.37 -15.56 5.11
N GLY A 75 -5.57 -16.20 3.96
CA GLY A 75 -6.32 -17.45 3.84
C GLY A 75 -7.79 -17.25 4.23
N GLU A 76 -8.33 -18.12 5.08
CA GLU A 76 -9.73 -18.05 5.53
C GLU A 76 -10.10 -16.74 6.25
N ARG A 77 -9.10 -16.00 6.74
CA ARG A 77 -9.28 -14.71 7.40
C ARG A 77 -9.13 -13.51 6.48
N ALA A 78 -8.83 -13.70 5.20
CA ALA A 78 -8.68 -12.57 4.26
C ALA A 78 -10.02 -11.88 3.92
N LYS A 79 -11.15 -12.53 4.19
CA LYS A 79 -12.51 -12.07 3.87
C LYS A 79 -13.10 -11.16 4.95
N ASN A 80 -14.33 -10.68 4.71
CA ASN A 80 -15.07 -9.82 5.66
C ASN A 80 -14.34 -8.53 6.04
N PHE A 81 -13.54 -7.98 5.15
CA PHE A 81 -12.71 -6.79 5.37
C PHE A 81 -11.66 -6.93 6.48
N GLU A 82 -11.38 -8.14 7.02
CA GLU A 82 -10.42 -8.27 8.12
C GLU A 82 -9.06 -7.63 7.81
N PRO A 83 -8.39 -7.88 6.66
CA PRO A 83 -7.14 -7.19 6.31
C PRO A 83 -7.29 -5.67 6.18
N LEU A 84 -8.41 -5.18 5.63
CA LEU A 84 -8.67 -3.75 5.48
C LEU A 84 -8.86 -3.08 6.84
N CYS A 85 -9.59 -3.70 7.77
CA CYS A 85 -9.71 -3.23 9.15
C CYS A 85 -8.34 -3.16 9.85
N GLN A 86 -7.46 -4.15 9.61
CA GLN A 86 -6.12 -4.16 10.17
C GLN A 86 -5.24 -3.03 9.61
N LEU A 87 -5.33 -2.75 8.30
CA LEU A 87 -4.64 -1.62 7.69
C LEU A 87 -5.21 -0.28 8.17
N ALA A 88 -6.53 -0.15 8.26
CA ALA A 88 -7.19 1.03 8.81
C ALA A 88 -6.79 1.29 10.28
N ALA A 89 -6.76 0.23 11.10
CA ALA A 89 -6.28 0.32 12.48
C ALA A 89 -4.80 0.71 12.58
N THR A 90 -3.98 0.23 11.64
CA THR A 90 -2.56 0.62 11.54
C THR A 90 -2.44 2.11 11.22
N MET A 91 -3.20 2.62 10.25
CA MET A 91 -3.23 4.04 9.90
C MET A 91 -3.67 4.90 11.10
N ALA A 92 -4.77 4.53 11.76
CA ALA A 92 -5.27 5.21 12.94
C ALA A 92 -4.23 5.22 14.09
N HIS A 93 -3.57 4.07 14.31
CA HIS A 93 -2.50 3.94 15.31
C HIS A 93 -1.32 4.87 15.00
N VAL A 94 -0.83 4.88 13.77
CA VAL A 94 0.27 5.76 13.34
C VAL A 94 -0.10 7.24 13.52
N ARG A 95 -1.32 7.65 13.20
CA ARG A 95 -1.81 9.02 13.42
C ARG A 95 -1.95 9.36 14.89
N LYS A 96 -2.42 8.42 15.72
CA LYS A 96 -2.56 8.58 17.18
C LYS A 96 -1.21 8.88 17.84
N TYR A 97 -0.15 8.19 17.43
CA TYR A 97 1.20 8.33 17.99
C TYR A 97 2.10 9.26 17.16
N ALA A 98 1.55 9.99 16.19
CA ALA A 98 2.32 10.84 15.28
C ALA A 98 3.14 11.91 16.02
N ASP A 99 2.59 12.53 17.06
CA ASP A 99 3.30 13.54 17.84
C ASP A 99 4.48 12.94 18.62
N GLU A 100 4.29 11.75 19.22
CA GLU A 100 5.36 11.02 19.93
C GLU A 100 6.49 10.60 18.98
N TRP A 101 6.12 10.11 17.79
CA TRP A 101 7.07 9.60 16.81
C TRP A 101 7.57 10.67 15.84
N ARG A 102 7.03 11.89 15.94
CA ARG A 102 7.39 13.03 15.09
C ARG A 102 7.04 12.79 13.61
N ILE A 103 5.86 12.27 13.37
CA ILE A 103 5.27 12.05 12.05
C ILE A 103 4.43 13.27 11.67
N ALA A 104 4.59 13.73 10.43
CA ALA A 104 3.67 14.67 9.81
C ALA A 104 2.35 13.96 9.47
N LYS A 105 1.27 14.27 10.21
CA LYS A 105 -0.03 13.58 10.09
C LYS A 105 -0.66 13.68 8.70
N ASP A 106 -0.31 14.71 7.96
CA ASP A 106 -0.71 14.97 6.57
C ASP A 106 0.22 14.36 5.51
N LYS A 107 1.23 13.57 5.92
CA LYS A 107 2.24 12.96 5.04
C LYS A 107 2.42 11.46 5.34
N ILE A 108 1.33 10.73 5.40
CA ILE A 108 1.34 9.28 5.63
C ILE A 108 0.87 8.59 4.35
N ALA A 109 1.77 7.89 3.68
CA ALA A 109 1.47 7.08 2.50
C ALA A 109 1.27 5.61 2.86
N VAL A 110 0.55 4.90 2.01
CA VAL A 110 0.49 3.45 2.00
C VAL A 110 1.15 2.92 0.74
N SER A 111 1.95 1.87 0.86
CA SER A 111 2.51 1.15 -0.28
C SER A 111 2.06 -0.30 -0.24
N GLY A 112 1.80 -0.89 -1.41
CA GLY A 112 1.41 -2.28 -1.46
C GLY A 112 1.83 -2.96 -2.75
N PHE A 113 2.05 -4.27 -2.67
CA PHE A 113 2.59 -5.13 -3.70
C PHE A 113 1.60 -6.23 -4.07
N SER A 114 1.28 -6.42 -5.35
CA SER A 114 0.38 -7.51 -5.75
C SER A 114 -0.97 -7.45 -5.00
N ALA A 115 -1.34 -8.48 -4.25
CA ALA A 115 -2.50 -8.48 -3.36
C ALA A 115 -2.39 -7.46 -2.21
N GLY A 116 -1.18 -7.17 -1.72
CA GLY A 116 -0.94 -6.05 -0.79
C GLY A 116 -1.16 -4.68 -1.46
N GLY A 117 -0.95 -4.60 -2.78
CA GLY A 117 -1.34 -3.45 -3.60
C GLY A 117 -2.85 -3.27 -3.65
N HIS A 118 -3.60 -4.37 -3.74
CA HIS A 118 -5.05 -4.36 -3.60
C HIS A 118 -5.46 -3.86 -2.21
N LEU A 119 -4.82 -4.36 -1.14
CA LEU A 119 -5.11 -3.93 0.22
C LEU A 119 -4.83 -2.43 0.43
N ALA A 120 -3.68 -1.93 -0.04
CA ALA A 120 -3.32 -0.52 0.03
C ALA A 120 -4.30 0.36 -0.78
N CYS A 121 -4.66 -0.07 -1.98
CA CYS A 121 -5.66 0.57 -2.83
C CYS A 121 -7.05 0.56 -2.17
N SER A 122 -7.45 -0.56 -1.54
CA SER A 122 -8.72 -0.65 -0.81
C SER A 122 -8.84 0.42 0.26
N LEU A 123 -7.78 0.70 1.03
CA LEU A 123 -7.84 1.77 2.02
C LEU A 123 -8.05 3.13 1.36
N GLY A 124 -7.43 3.39 0.21
CA GLY A 124 -7.57 4.68 -0.48
C GLY A 124 -8.87 4.88 -1.24
N THR A 125 -9.58 3.79 -1.61
CA THR A 125 -10.81 3.86 -2.41
C THR A 125 -12.07 3.49 -1.63
N LEU A 126 -11.94 2.74 -0.52
CA LEU A 126 -13.09 2.24 0.25
C LEU A 126 -13.21 2.88 1.63
N TYR A 127 -12.29 3.76 2.03
CA TYR A 127 -12.26 4.33 3.39
C TYR A 127 -13.56 5.06 3.79
N ASN A 128 -14.33 5.55 2.83
CA ASN A 128 -15.61 6.26 2.99
C ASN A 128 -16.81 5.48 2.42
N GLU A 129 -16.62 4.24 1.96
CA GLU A 129 -17.70 3.40 1.44
C GLU A 129 -18.58 2.84 2.56
N ASP A 130 -19.89 3.00 2.41
CA ASP A 130 -20.88 2.54 3.40
C ASP A 130 -20.72 1.08 3.78
N LYS A 131 -20.37 0.22 2.81
CA LYS A 131 -20.19 -1.22 3.04
C LYS A 131 -19.03 -1.51 3.97
N PHE A 132 -17.92 -0.80 3.81
CA PHE A 132 -16.76 -0.90 4.70
C PHE A 132 -17.03 -0.23 6.05
N LEU A 133 -17.61 0.97 6.07
CA LEU A 133 -17.86 1.73 7.29
C LEU A 133 -18.80 1.00 8.27
N LYS A 134 -19.73 0.19 7.79
CA LYS A 134 -20.56 -0.68 8.65
C LYS A 134 -19.75 -1.72 9.42
N VAL A 135 -18.63 -2.17 8.88
CA VAL A 135 -17.73 -3.13 9.52
C VAL A 135 -16.70 -2.41 10.39
N TRP A 136 -16.10 -1.33 9.86
CA TRP A 136 -15.12 -0.53 10.59
C TRP A 136 -15.70 0.12 11.83
N ASN A 137 -16.89 0.73 11.73
CA ASN A 137 -17.68 1.32 12.82
C ASN A 137 -16.87 2.14 13.86
N ARG A 138 -15.90 2.92 13.39
CA ARG A 138 -15.04 3.81 14.20
C ARG A 138 -14.89 5.16 13.49
N ASP A 139 -14.74 6.23 14.28
CA ASP A 139 -14.56 7.61 13.79
C ASP A 139 -13.06 7.98 13.80
N ASP A 140 -12.24 7.19 13.10
CA ASP A 140 -10.82 7.46 12.94
C ASP A 140 -10.54 8.05 11.55
N ASP A 141 -9.58 8.97 11.46
CA ASP A 141 -9.05 9.39 10.16
C ASP A 141 -8.11 8.32 9.61
N ILE A 142 -8.64 7.52 8.69
CA ILE A 142 -7.93 6.38 8.09
C ILE A 142 -7.55 6.61 6.63
N ARG A 143 -7.94 7.75 6.03
CA ARG A 143 -7.60 8.06 4.63
C ARG A 143 -6.09 8.27 4.47
N PRO A 144 -5.38 7.52 3.60
CA PRO A 144 -3.97 7.78 3.33
C PRO A 144 -3.79 9.12 2.57
N ASN A 145 -2.63 9.75 2.72
CA ASN A 145 -2.32 11.00 2.01
C ASN A 145 -1.75 10.75 0.61
N ALA A 146 -1.23 9.54 0.35
CA ALA A 146 -0.79 9.07 -0.96
C ALA A 146 -0.76 7.54 -1.01
N MET A 147 -0.79 6.97 -2.22
CA MET A 147 -0.64 5.54 -2.46
C MET A 147 0.56 5.26 -3.39
N VAL A 148 1.31 4.18 -3.10
CA VAL A 148 2.34 3.61 -3.99
C VAL A 148 1.97 2.17 -4.28
N LEU A 149 1.50 1.89 -5.48
CA LEU A 149 0.95 0.60 -5.89
C LEU A 149 1.90 -0.11 -6.84
N CYS A 150 2.44 -1.24 -6.41
CA CYS A 150 3.46 -2.00 -7.11
C CYS A 150 2.84 -3.26 -7.73
N TYR A 151 2.79 -3.35 -9.07
CA TYR A 151 2.12 -4.45 -9.81
C TYR A 151 0.83 -4.94 -9.12
N PRO A 152 -0.07 -3.99 -8.77
CA PRO A 152 -1.17 -4.27 -7.88
C PRO A 152 -2.25 -5.14 -8.54
N VAL A 153 -2.91 -5.99 -7.76
CA VAL A 153 -4.23 -6.50 -8.11
C VAL A 153 -5.23 -5.36 -7.94
N ILE A 154 -6.06 -5.11 -8.94
CA ILE A 154 -7.05 -4.00 -8.95
C ILE A 154 -8.41 -4.48 -9.42
N THR A 155 -8.46 -5.18 -10.58
CA THR A 155 -9.73 -5.51 -11.24
C THR A 155 -10.34 -6.81 -10.72
N ALA A 156 -11.64 -6.94 -10.85
CA ALA A 156 -12.40 -8.17 -10.59
C ALA A 156 -13.12 -8.67 -11.85
N ASP A 157 -12.63 -8.28 -13.02
CA ASP A 157 -13.12 -8.64 -14.36
C ASP A 157 -12.22 -9.70 -15.03
N GLU A 158 -12.17 -9.69 -16.36
CA GLU A 158 -11.36 -10.61 -17.18
C GLU A 158 -9.87 -10.58 -16.88
N TYR A 159 -9.34 -9.45 -16.36
CA TYR A 159 -7.93 -9.26 -15.99
C TYR A 159 -7.66 -9.53 -14.50
N ALA A 160 -8.65 -10.00 -13.75
CA ALA A 160 -8.52 -10.26 -12.33
C ALA A 160 -7.46 -11.31 -12.01
N HIS A 161 -6.65 -11.06 -10.99
CA HIS A 161 -5.95 -12.14 -10.31
C HIS A 161 -6.96 -12.92 -9.45
N LYS A 162 -7.61 -13.90 -10.07
CA LYS A 162 -8.81 -14.61 -9.53
C LYS A 162 -8.62 -15.13 -8.10
N GLY A 163 -7.43 -15.69 -7.80
CA GLY A 163 -7.13 -16.20 -6.47
C GLY A 163 -7.16 -15.13 -5.39
N SER A 164 -6.61 -13.93 -5.66
CA SER A 164 -6.64 -12.81 -4.71
C SER A 164 -8.05 -12.32 -4.46
N ILE A 165 -8.82 -12.08 -5.52
CA ILE A 165 -10.20 -11.58 -5.39
C ILE A 165 -11.08 -12.60 -4.71
N LYS A 166 -10.96 -13.91 -5.03
CA LYS A 166 -11.67 -14.97 -4.32
C LYS A 166 -11.35 -14.99 -2.83
N ASN A 167 -10.07 -14.86 -2.45
CA ASN A 167 -9.66 -14.87 -1.05
C ASN A 167 -10.22 -13.66 -0.27
N VAL A 168 -10.13 -12.46 -0.83
CA VAL A 168 -10.56 -11.23 -0.13
C VAL A 168 -12.09 -11.06 -0.12
N SER A 169 -12.77 -11.46 -1.18
CA SER A 169 -14.24 -11.39 -1.26
C SER A 169 -14.92 -12.54 -0.50
N GLY A 170 -14.23 -13.69 -0.39
CA GLY A 170 -14.85 -14.93 0.10
C GLY A 170 -15.89 -15.51 -0.86
N SER A 171 -15.90 -15.09 -2.13
CA SER A 171 -16.95 -15.41 -3.11
C SER A 171 -16.37 -15.89 -4.42
N GLU A 172 -17.18 -16.63 -5.19
CA GLU A 172 -16.79 -17.15 -6.51
C GLU A 172 -16.90 -16.07 -7.59
N GLU A 173 -16.09 -16.21 -8.64
CA GLU A 173 -16.13 -15.37 -9.85
C GLU A 173 -17.54 -15.27 -10.41
N GLY A 174 -17.95 -14.09 -10.86
CA GLY A 174 -19.27 -13.80 -11.43
C GLY A 174 -20.36 -13.45 -10.41
N THR A 175 -20.05 -13.46 -9.11
CA THR A 175 -20.97 -12.96 -8.09
C THR A 175 -20.80 -11.44 -7.91
N GLU A 176 -21.84 -10.78 -7.43
CA GLU A 176 -21.79 -9.33 -7.12
C GLU A 176 -20.73 -9.04 -6.05
N GLU A 177 -20.62 -9.89 -5.03
CA GLU A 177 -19.61 -9.75 -3.96
C GLU A 177 -18.20 -9.83 -4.50
N TYR A 178 -17.88 -10.76 -5.40
CA TYR A 178 -16.58 -10.85 -6.07
C TYR A 178 -16.30 -9.58 -6.88
N SER A 179 -17.27 -9.16 -7.71
CA SER A 179 -17.12 -8.01 -8.61
C SER A 179 -16.96 -6.68 -7.84
N TRP A 180 -17.52 -6.59 -6.64
CA TRP A 180 -17.41 -5.41 -5.79
C TRP A 180 -15.96 -5.10 -5.40
N PHE A 181 -15.07 -6.09 -5.32
CA PHE A 181 -13.66 -5.90 -5.03
C PHE A 181 -12.81 -5.46 -6.24
N GLY A 182 -13.44 -5.09 -7.34
CA GLY A 182 -12.79 -4.37 -8.45
C GLY A 182 -12.60 -2.90 -8.11
N LEU A 183 -11.42 -2.53 -7.58
CA LEU A 183 -11.17 -1.23 -6.95
C LEU A 183 -11.16 -0.04 -7.91
N ASN A 184 -10.91 -0.27 -9.20
CA ASN A 184 -11.07 0.75 -10.23
C ASN A 184 -12.49 1.33 -10.32
N ASN A 185 -13.51 0.61 -9.82
CA ASN A 185 -14.89 1.05 -9.80
C ASN A 185 -15.24 1.92 -8.58
N HIS A 186 -14.33 2.04 -7.60
CA HIS A 186 -14.50 2.81 -6.36
C HIS A 186 -13.65 4.09 -6.34
N VAL A 187 -12.98 4.40 -7.43
CA VAL A 187 -12.21 5.64 -7.55
C VAL A 187 -13.16 6.82 -7.66
N ASP A 188 -12.97 7.81 -6.80
CA ASP A 188 -13.68 9.09 -6.81
C ASP A 188 -12.72 10.27 -6.63
N SER A 189 -13.24 11.48 -6.62
CA SER A 189 -12.44 12.72 -6.45
C SER A 189 -11.74 12.82 -5.08
N THR A 190 -12.07 11.98 -4.12
CA THR A 190 -11.44 11.93 -2.79
C THR A 190 -10.35 10.88 -2.69
N THR A 191 -10.19 10.02 -3.71
CA THR A 191 -9.10 9.05 -3.79
C THR A 191 -7.73 9.75 -3.71
N PRO A 192 -6.77 9.25 -2.89
CA PRO A 192 -5.47 9.89 -2.74
C PRO A 192 -4.63 9.92 -4.02
N PRO A 193 -3.72 10.90 -4.19
CA PRO A 193 -2.70 10.84 -5.23
C PRO A 193 -1.99 9.49 -5.25
N THR A 194 -1.76 8.94 -6.46
CA THR A 194 -1.33 7.55 -6.62
C THR A 194 -0.13 7.42 -7.56
N PHE A 195 0.92 6.75 -7.09
CA PHE A 195 2.01 6.25 -7.92
C PHE A 195 1.76 4.77 -8.24
N LEU A 196 1.95 4.40 -9.52
CA LEU A 196 1.81 3.01 -9.98
C LEU A 196 3.01 2.59 -10.79
N TRP A 197 3.41 1.32 -10.63
CA TRP A 197 4.31 0.73 -11.60
C TRP A 197 3.97 -0.75 -11.85
N HIS A 198 4.31 -1.24 -13.05
CA HIS A 198 4.05 -2.59 -13.48
C HIS A 198 5.05 -2.99 -14.57
N THR A 199 5.18 -4.28 -14.86
CA THR A 199 5.85 -4.77 -16.07
C THR A 199 4.82 -5.27 -17.09
N ALA A 200 4.99 -4.92 -18.36
CA ALA A 200 4.04 -5.30 -19.41
C ALA A 200 4.00 -6.82 -19.67
N SER A 201 5.05 -7.53 -19.28
CA SER A 201 5.16 -8.99 -19.45
C SER A 201 4.75 -9.79 -18.21
N ASP A 202 4.14 -9.15 -17.19
CA ASP A 202 3.63 -9.84 -16.03
C ASP A 202 2.49 -10.79 -16.40
N THR A 203 2.73 -12.10 -16.25
CA THR A 203 1.78 -13.15 -16.59
C THR A 203 0.93 -13.62 -15.40
N CYS A 204 1.22 -13.13 -14.20
CA CYS A 204 0.49 -13.48 -12.96
C CYS A 204 -0.62 -12.47 -12.67
N VAL A 205 -0.26 -11.18 -12.66
CA VAL A 205 -1.21 -10.06 -12.55
C VAL A 205 -1.08 -9.25 -13.84
N PRO A 206 -2.04 -9.33 -14.76
CA PRO A 206 -1.97 -8.59 -16.03
C PRO A 206 -1.82 -7.08 -15.82
N VAL A 207 -1.00 -6.44 -16.67
CA VAL A 207 -0.72 -4.99 -16.60
C VAL A 207 -1.98 -4.13 -16.69
N GLU A 208 -3.05 -4.68 -17.25
CA GLU A 208 -4.39 -4.08 -17.36
C GLU A 208 -4.95 -3.67 -16.00
N ASN A 209 -4.51 -4.32 -14.90
CA ASN A 209 -4.86 -3.88 -13.54
C ASN A 209 -4.40 -2.44 -13.29
N SER A 210 -3.12 -2.14 -13.55
CA SER A 210 -2.57 -0.79 -13.41
C SER A 210 -3.13 0.19 -14.44
N LEU A 211 -3.36 -0.25 -15.67
CA LEU A 211 -3.97 0.59 -16.72
C LEU A 211 -5.41 0.96 -16.38
N SER A 212 -6.21 0.02 -15.87
CA SER A 212 -7.60 0.26 -15.44
C SER A 212 -7.65 1.24 -14.26
N MET A 213 -6.74 1.10 -13.29
CA MET A 213 -6.64 2.05 -12.18
C MET A 213 -6.27 3.46 -12.66
N ALA A 214 -5.26 3.57 -13.50
CA ALA A 214 -4.84 4.86 -14.06
C ALA A 214 -5.96 5.53 -14.88
N LYS A 215 -6.75 4.74 -15.64
CA LYS A 215 -7.93 5.24 -16.37
C LYS A 215 -8.99 5.79 -15.40
N ALA A 216 -9.26 5.09 -14.31
CA ALA A 216 -10.24 5.54 -13.31
C ALA A 216 -9.75 6.82 -12.59
N LEU A 217 -8.49 6.87 -12.15
CA LEU A 217 -7.89 8.07 -11.55
C LEU A 217 -7.94 9.28 -12.50
N SER A 218 -7.66 9.08 -13.80
CA SER A 218 -7.74 10.12 -14.81
C SER A 218 -9.16 10.65 -15.00
N ALA A 219 -10.16 9.77 -14.99
CA ALA A 219 -11.57 10.15 -15.11
C ALA A 219 -12.03 11.07 -13.97
N GLU A 220 -11.60 10.76 -12.74
CA GLU A 220 -11.91 11.50 -11.51
C GLU A 220 -10.95 12.67 -11.25
N LYS A 221 -9.99 12.92 -12.15
CA LYS A 221 -8.96 13.99 -12.03
C LYS A 221 -8.08 13.86 -10.78
N VAL A 222 -7.93 12.66 -10.27
CA VAL A 222 -6.99 12.36 -9.19
C VAL A 222 -5.56 12.38 -9.74
N PRO A 223 -4.62 13.11 -9.11
CA PRO A 223 -3.23 13.11 -9.56
C PRO A 223 -2.60 11.70 -9.48
N PHE A 224 -1.94 11.26 -10.55
CA PHE A 224 -1.22 10.00 -10.55
C PHE A 224 0.03 10.03 -11.42
N GLU A 225 0.94 9.11 -11.16
CA GLU A 225 2.11 8.80 -12.00
C GLU A 225 2.12 7.29 -12.26
N LEU A 226 2.30 6.88 -13.52
CA LEU A 226 2.30 5.47 -13.93
C LEU A 226 3.55 5.15 -14.74
N HIS A 227 4.25 4.09 -14.34
CA HIS A 227 5.39 3.52 -15.06
C HIS A 227 5.10 2.09 -15.51
N ILE A 228 5.18 1.82 -16.80
CA ILE A 228 5.10 0.47 -17.36
C ILE A 228 6.45 0.14 -17.96
N MET A 229 7.16 -0.82 -17.35
CA MET A 229 8.41 -1.35 -17.88
C MET A 229 8.09 -2.50 -18.85
N PRO A 230 8.89 -2.65 -19.93
CA PRO A 230 8.55 -3.63 -20.98
C PRO A 230 8.59 -5.09 -20.49
N GLU A 231 9.54 -5.42 -19.63
CA GLU A 231 9.83 -6.80 -19.24
C GLU A 231 10.02 -6.93 -17.73
N GLY A 232 9.73 -8.11 -17.21
CA GLY A 232 9.94 -8.54 -15.82
C GLY A 232 8.82 -9.48 -15.34
N PRO A 233 9.16 -10.52 -14.55
CA PRO A 233 8.16 -11.40 -13.95
C PRO A 233 7.41 -10.68 -12.83
N HIS A 234 6.31 -11.28 -12.38
CA HIS A 234 5.58 -10.81 -11.19
C HIS A 234 6.44 -10.87 -9.92
N GLY A 235 6.22 -9.93 -8.99
CA GLY A 235 6.78 -10.02 -7.63
C GLY A 235 8.25 -9.61 -7.55
N MET A 236 8.69 -8.62 -8.30
CA MET A 236 10.10 -8.19 -8.35
C MET A 236 10.54 -7.39 -7.11
N SER A 237 9.63 -6.89 -6.29
CA SER A 237 9.95 -6.11 -5.07
C SER A 237 10.91 -4.94 -5.38
N THR A 238 12.02 -4.83 -4.66
CA THR A 238 13.08 -3.82 -4.89
C THR A 238 13.97 -4.11 -6.11
N CYS A 239 13.74 -5.20 -6.84
CA CYS A 239 14.52 -5.62 -8.00
C CYS A 239 16.02 -5.80 -7.71
N THR A 240 16.36 -6.30 -6.52
CA THR A 240 17.73 -6.54 -6.07
C THR A 240 18.00 -8.04 -5.87
N LYS A 241 19.27 -8.41 -5.76
CA LYS A 241 19.67 -9.81 -5.42
C LYS A 241 19.11 -10.25 -4.07
N GLU A 242 18.96 -9.36 -3.12
CA GLU A 242 18.40 -9.64 -1.80
C GLU A 242 16.98 -10.26 -1.90
N VAL A 243 16.17 -9.79 -2.84
CA VAL A 243 14.82 -10.28 -3.07
C VAL A 243 14.69 -11.33 -4.16
N GLY A 244 15.81 -11.84 -4.66
CA GLY A 244 15.84 -12.84 -5.74
C GLY A 244 15.46 -12.32 -7.13
N SER A 245 15.48 -11.01 -7.31
CA SER A 245 15.30 -10.31 -8.59
C SER A 245 16.44 -9.31 -8.74
N ASP A 246 17.14 -9.33 -9.88
CA ASP A 246 18.29 -8.45 -10.10
C ASP A 246 18.09 -7.71 -11.43
N ASP A 247 17.34 -6.62 -11.37
CA ASP A 247 17.05 -5.76 -12.52
C ASP A 247 17.14 -4.28 -12.12
N ALA A 248 18.30 -3.68 -12.36
CA ALA A 248 18.55 -2.27 -12.03
C ALA A 248 17.70 -1.30 -12.87
N TYR A 249 17.19 -1.71 -14.04
CA TYR A 249 16.33 -0.85 -14.83
C TYR A 249 14.93 -0.76 -14.22
N VAL A 250 14.32 -1.89 -13.89
CA VAL A 250 13.02 -1.94 -13.22
C VAL A 250 13.14 -1.36 -11.81
N GLY A 251 14.21 -1.64 -11.08
CA GLY A 251 14.47 -1.16 -9.71
C GLY A 251 14.46 0.37 -9.53
N ARG A 252 14.54 1.13 -10.63
CA ARG A 252 14.38 2.61 -10.58
C ARG A 252 13.03 3.07 -10.04
N TRP A 253 12.04 2.19 -10.02
CA TRP A 253 10.72 2.53 -9.47
C TRP A 253 10.82 3.05 -8.03
N VAL A 254 11.78 2.56 -7.23
CA VAL A 254 12.00 3.01 -5.86
C VAL A 254 12.38 4.49 -5.84
N GLU A 255 13.40 4.86 -6.61
CA GLU A 255 13.86 6.26 -6.74
C GLU A 255 12.73 7.17 -7.26
N TRP A 256 12.01 6.72 -8.29
CA TRP A 256 10.90 7.49 -8.86
C TRP A 256 9.76 7.68 -7.87
N SER A 257 9.38 6.63 -7.11
CA SER A 257 8.35 6.74 -6.08
C SER A 257 8.73 7.71 -4.95
N VAL A 258 9.99 7.69 -4.52
CA VAL A 258 10.52 8.63 -3.51
C VAL A 258 10.50 10.07 -4.05
N ALA A 259 10.95 10.28 -5.30
CA ALA A 259 10.95 11.60 -5.94
C ALA A 259 9.53 12.12 -6.17
N TRP A 260 8.59 11.23 -6.54
CA TRP A 260 7.18 11.59 -6.68
C TRP A 260 6.55 11.96 -5.34
N LEU A 261 6.78 11.18 -4.28
CA LEU A 261 6.30 11.47 -2.93
C LEU A 261 6.88 12.79 -2.39
N ALA A 262 8.13 13.11 -2.73
CA ALA A 262 8.74 14.39 -2.36
C ALA A 262 7.94 15.58 -2.92
N LYS A 263 7.45 15.48 -4.16
CA LYS A 263 6.57 16.50 -4.77
C LYS A 263 5.20 16.54 -4.11
N VAL A 264 4.57 15.36 -3.86
CA VAL A 264 3.23 15.27 -3.26
C VAL A 264 3.23 15.82 -1.84
N PHE A 265 4.25 15.51 -1.05
CA PHE A 265 4.34 15.89 0.35
C PHE A 265 5.08 17.22 0.60
N GLY A 266 5.72 17.79 -0.43
CA GLY A 266 6.63 18.91 -0.22
C GLY A 266 7.73 18.57 0.79
N PHE A 267 8.30 17.37 0.69
CA PHE A 267 9.30 16.84 1.61
C PHE A 267 10.56 16.44 0.85
N GLU A 268 11.65 17.09 1.15
CA GLU A 268 12.99 16.72 0.72
C GLU A 268 13.83 16.33 1.95
N LYS A 269 14.59 15.24 1.82
CA LYS A 269 15.46 14.72 2.88
C LYS A 269 16.59 15.68 3.22
#